data_d3a9e972f88888d19ef7a5b599a8517a
#
_entry.id   d3a9e972f88888d19ef7a5b599a8517a
#
_cell.length_a   1.000
_cell.length_b   1.000
_cell.length_c   1.000
_cell.angle_alpha   90.00
_cell.angle_beta   90.00
_cell.angle_gamma   90.00
#
_symmetry.space_group_name_H-M   'P 1'
#
loop_
_entity.id
_entity.type
_entity.pdbx_description
1 polymer ?
#
loop_
_entity_poly.entity_id
_entity_poly.type
_entity_poly.pdbx_seq_one_letter_code
_entity_poly.pdbx_strand_id
1 'polypeptide(L)'
;ADKVMQGGVLGDFAAPDITPEGLAERGWTKPDLETFFKTGMAPQGSTFSDMYLVMKNSTQYMTDGDISAMVTYLMGDNPLPPKEVDIINVSDSNNGRDLYLNMCAACHNENGMGKPNVSVAMIGNSTVRNPDSRNLIMAVLEGLPWQTFPGYERLQAMPAFKDEMNDTEIADLVNYL
;
A
#
# COMPACT_ATOMS: atom_id res chain seq x y z
N ALA A 1 -21.38 -19.09 -0.59
CA ALA A 1 -20.18 -19.62 0.06
C ALA A 1 -19.03 -19.39 -0.86
N ASP A 2 -18.29 -18.47 -1.10
CA ASP A 2 -17.12 -18.66 -1.99
C ASP A 2 -16.30 -17.39 -2.26
N LYS A 3 -16.29 -16.50 -1.24
CA LYS A 3 -15.44 -15.30 -1.27
C LYS A 3 -14.35 -15.36 -0.20
N VAL A 4 -13.84 -16.55 0.06
CA VAL A 4 -12.75 -16.73 1.01
C VAL A 4 -11.51 -16.00 0.48
N MET A 5 -10.92 -15.13 1.30
CA MET A 5 -9.74 -14.30 0.99
C MET A 5 -9.94 -13.23 -0.10
N GLN A 6 -11.12 -13.04 -0.65
CA GLN A 6 -11.38 -12.02 -1.69
C GLN A 6 -11.57 -10.60 -1.12
N GLY A 7 -11.26 -10.43 0.14
CA GLY A 7 -11.38 -9.14 0.79
C GLY A 7 -12.82 -8.79 1.21
N GLY A 8 -13.01 -7.55 1.62
CA GLY A 8 -14.29 -7.04 2.07
C GLY A 8 -14.18 -5.71 2.80
N VAL A 9 -15.32 -5.15 3.18
CA VAL A 9 -15.38 -3.86 3.88
C VAL A 9 -15.26 -4.07 5.38
N LEU A 10 -14.40 -3.31 6.03
CA LEU A 10 -14.19 -3.29 7.47
C LEU A 10 -14.20 -1.84 7.97
N GLY A 11 -15.36 -1.35 8.40
CA GLY A 11 -15.53 0.06 8.74
C GLY A 11 -15.23 0.96 7.55
N ASP A 12 -14.34 1.93 7.74
CA ASP A 12 -13.92 2.88 6.71
C ASP A 12 -12.81 2.35 5.79
N PHE A 13 -12.29 1.14 6.07
CA PHE A 13 -11.27 0.49 5.28
C PHE A 13 -11.79 -0.74 4.53
N ALA A 14 -11.04 -1.17 3.54
CA ALA A 14 -11.26 -2.42 2.83
C ALA A 14 -10.12 -3.40 3.11
N ALA A 15 -10.47 -4.62 3.54
CA ALA A 15 -9.54 -5.73 3.48
C ALA A 15 -9.30 -6.07 1.99
N PRO A 16 -8.06 -6.07 1.50
CA PRO A 16 -7.79 -6.37 0.10
C PRO A 16 -8.01 -7.85 -0.21
N ASP A 17 -8.18 -8.16 -1.50
CA ASP A 17 -8.14 -9.54 -1.99
C ASP A 17 -6.73 -10.13 -1.80
N ILE A 18 -6.62 -11.17 -0.99
CA ILE A 18 -5.35 -11.88 -0.72
C ILE A 18 -5.32 -13.30 -1.30
N THR A 19 -6.16 -13.57 -2.31
CA THR A 19 -6.02 -14.77 -3.14
C THR A 19 -4.72 -14.72 -3.93
N PRO A 20 -4.22 -15.86 -4.46
CA PRO A 20 -3.05 -15.86 -5.33
C PRO A 20 -3.15 -14.86 -6.49
N GLU A 21 -4.33 -14.76 -7.12
CA GLU A 21 -4.62 -13.82 -8.19
C GLU A 21 -4.58 -12.36 -7.72
N GLY A 22 -5.26 -12.05 -6.60
CA GLY A 22 -5.28 -10.71 -6.02
C GLY A 22 -3.90 -10.22 -5.56
N LEU A 23 -3.07 -11.12 -5.06
CA LEU A 23 -1.67 -10.82 -4.70
C LEU A 23 -0.83 -10.57 -5.95
N ALA A 24 -0.94 -11.43 -6.98
CA ALA A 24 -0.20 -11.27 -8.24
C ALA A 24 -0.57 -9.97 -8.96
N GLU A 25 -1.86 -9.61 -9.05
CA GLU A 25 -2.35 -8.36 -9.66
C GLU A 25 -1.75 -7.12 -8.99
N ARG A 26 -1.51 -7.16 -7.69
CA ARG A 26 -0.89 -6.06 -6.95
C ARG A 26 0.64 -6.15 -6.85
N GLY A 27 1.26 -7.08 -7.61
CA GLY A 27 2.70 -7.17 -7.77
C GLY A 27 3.45 -7.87 -6.64
N TRP A 28 2.75 -8.64 -5.79
CA TRP A 28 3.40 -9.36 -4.70
C TRP A 28 4.19 -10.56 -5.20
N THR A 29 5.43 -10.68 -4.75
CA THR A 29 6.24 -11.90 -4.83
C THR A 29 6.25 -12.61 -3.48
N LYS A 30 6.60 -13.90 -3.46
CA LYS A 30 6.72 -14.66 -2.22
C LYS A 30 7.74 -14.04 -1.26
N PRO A 31 8.98 -13.70 -1.68
CA PRO A 31 9.95 -13.05 -0.80
C PRO A 31 9.51 -11.67 -0.27
N ASP A 32 8.83 -10.88 -1.12
CA ASP A 32 8.35 -9.57 -0.69
C ASP A 32 7.24 -9.70 0.35
N LEU A 33 6.32 -10.66 0.17
CA LEU A 33 5.24 -10.88 1.12
C LEU A 33 5.76 -11.44 2.45
N GLU A 34 6.77 -12.32 2.43
CA GLU A 34 7.48 -12.79 3.63
C GLU A 34 8.12 -11.62 4.36
N THR A 35 8.83 -10.76 3.65
CA THR A 35 9.43 -9.54 4.20
C THR A 35 8.37 -8.61 4.80
N PHE A 36 7.27 -8.39 4.07
CA PHE A 36 6.18 -7.54 4.54
C PHE A 36 5.54 -8.04 5.84
N PHE A 37 5.27 -9.32 5.98
CA PHE A 37 4.74 -9.87 7.22
C PHE A 37 5.74 -9.76 8.37
N LYS A 38 7.03 -9.95 8.10
CA LYS A 38 8.08 -9.91 9.10
C LYS A 38 8.41 -8.49 9.57
N THR A 39 8.46 -7.56 8.65
CA THR A 39 8.99 -6.20 8.90
C THR A 39 7.95 -5.10 8.79
N GLY A 40 6.81 -5.37 8.17
CA GLY A 40 5.78 -4.38 7.86
C GLY A 40 6.06 -3.55 6.61
N MET A 41 7.16 -3.81 5.91
CA MET A 41 7.58 -3.07 4.71
C MET A 41 8.02 -4.01 3.59
N ALA A 42 7.72 -3.62 2.35
CA ALA A 42 8.18 -4.26 1.12
C ALA A 42 8.18 -3.23 -0.02
N PRO A 43 8.72 -3.55 -1.20
CA PRO A 43 8.61 -2.65 -2.37
C PRO A 43 7.17 -2.22 -2.68
N GLN A 44 6.19 -3.08 -2.39
CA GLN A 44 4.77 -2.84 -2.58
C GLN A 44 4.13 -1.92 -1.52
N GLY A 45 4.89 -1.42 -0.56
CA GLY A 45 4.43 -0.47 0.45
C GLY A 45 4.69 -0.88 1.89
N SER A 46 3.96 -0.27 2.81
CA SER A 46 4.04 -0.55 4.25
C SER A 46 2.68 -0.89 4.85
N THR A 47 2.70 -1.57 5.99
CA THR A 47 1.50 -1.77 6.80
C THR A 47 1.06 -0.44 7.42
N PHE A 48 -0.25 -0.20 7.48
CA PHE A 48 -0.85 0.93 8.20
C PHE A 48 -2.18 0.51 8.84
N SER A 49 -2.76 1.38 9.65
CA SER A 49 -3.98 1.10 10.40
C SER A 49 -3.87 -0.21 11.20
N ASP A 50 -4.88 -1.05 11.19
CA ASP A 50 -4.93 -2.31 11.94
C ASP A 50 -3.81 -3.28 11.56
N MET A 51 -3.40 -3.32 10.29
CA MET A 51 -2.31 -4.18 9.84
C MET A 51 -0.95 -3.79 10.43
N TYR A 52 -0.74 -2.51 10.73
CA TYR A 52 0.44 -2.08 11.46
C TYR A 52 0.47 -2.65 12.88
N LEU A 53 -0.68 -2.69 13.56
CA LEU A 53 -0.80 -3.28 14.89
C LEU A 53 -0.58 -4.81 14.86
N VAL A 54 -1.10 -5.48 13.84
CA VAL A 54 -0.87 -6.92 13.62
C VAL A 54 0.63 -7.20 13.42
N MET A 55 1.30 -6.45 12.56
CA MET A 55 2.74 -6.59 12.38
C MET A 55 3.48 -6.32 13.68
N LYS A 56 3.23 -5.19 14.32
CA LYS A 56 3.94 -4.74 15.53
C LYS A 56 3.78 -5.66 16.72
N ASN A 57 2.62 -6.29 16.90
CA ASN A 57 2.31 -7.08 18.09
C ASN A 57 2.33 -8.60 17.82
N SER A 58 2.43 -9.03 16.58
CA SER A 58 2.33 -10.45 16.22
C SER A 58 3.38 -10.87 15.19
N THR A 59 3.21 -10.52 13.91
CA THR A 59 3.97 -11.19 12.85
C THR A 59 5.47 -10.94 12.89
N GLN A 60 5.95 -9.81 13.39
CA GLN A 60 7.38 -9.56 13.55
C GLN A 60 8.09 -10.58 14.47
N TYR A 61 7.35 -11.22 15.39
CA TYR A 61 7.88 -12.20 16.33
C TYR A 61 7.77 -13.65 15.85
N MET A 62 7.06 -13.89 14.75
CA MET A 62 6.95 -15.23 14.16
C MET A 62 8.31 -15.70 13.64
N THR A 63 8.53 -17.01 13.64
CA THR A 63 9.72 -17.58 13.00
C THR A 63 9.65 -17.43 11.47
N ASP A 64 10.79 -17.43 10.80
CA ASP A 64 10.83 -17.33 9.34
C ASP A 64 10.12 -18.54 8.69
N GLY A 65 10.19 -19.72 9.34
CA GLY A 65 9.46 -20.92 8.92
C GLY A 65 7.94 -20.74 8.97
N ASP A 66 7.41 -20.12 10.03
CA ASP A 66 5.97 -19.86 10.17
C ASP A 66 5.50 -18.82 9.13
N ILE A 67 6.28 -17.76 8.93
CA ILE A 67 6.00 -16.75 7.89
C ILE A 67 5.97 -17.42 6.51
N SER A 68 6.98 -18.23 6.17
CA SER A 68 7.06 -18.91 4.88
C SER A 68 5.90 -19.90 4.68
N ALA A 69 5.48 -20.62 5.73
CA ALA A 69 4.31 -21.50 5.67
C ALA A 69 3.03 -20.71 5.41
N MET A 70 2.84 -19.58 6.09
CA MET A 70 1.69 -18.69 5.90
C MET A 70 1.66 -18.12 4.46
N VAL A 71 2.79 -17.64 3.95
CA VAL A 71 2.89 -17.12 2.58
C VAL A 71 2.67 -18.22 1.55
N THR A 72 3.17 -19.43 1.80
CA THR A 72 2.90 -20.58 0.94
C THR A 72 1.41 -20.94 0.92
N TYR A 73 0.73 -20.85 2.06
CA TYR A 73 -0.71 -21.05 2.11
C TYR A 73 -1.49 -20.02 1.27
N LEU A 74 -1.05 -18.75 1.29
CA LEU A 74 -1.70 -17.67 0.53
C LEU A 74 -1.41 -17.72 -0.97
N MET A 75 -0.17 -18.00 -1.36
CA MET A 75 0.29 -17.90 -2.76
C MET A 75 0.39 -19.26 -3.48
N GLY A 76 0.32 -20.36 -2.75
CA GLY A 76 0.57 -21.70 -3.25
C GLY A 76 2.06 -22.03 -3.38
N ASP A 77 2.34 -23.30 -3.70
CA ASP A 77 3.73 -23.80 -3.91
C ASP A 77 4.35 -23.19 -5.17
N ASN A 78 3.55 -22.92 -6.20
CA ASN A 78 3.94 -22.31 -7.46
C ASN A 78 3.19 -20.99 -7.63
N PRO A 79 3.67 -19.89 -7.03
CA PRO A 79 2.97 -18.61 -7.06
C PRO A 79 2.84 -18.06 -8.49
N LEU A 80 1.73 -17.39 -8.76
CA LEU A 80 1.54 -16.68 -10.01
C LEU A 80 2.60 -15.57 -10.16
N PRO A 81 3.06 -15.30 -11.39
CA PRO A 81 3.98 -14.20 -11.62
C PRO A 81 3.32 -12.87 -11.24
N PRO A 82 4.07 -11.96 -10.58
CA PRO A 82 3.55 -10.65 -10.24
C PRO A 82 3.30 -9.86 -11.52
N LYS A 83 2.18 -9.15 -11.57
CA LYS A 83 1.88 -8.24 -12.66
C LYS A 83 2.81 -7.03 -12.58
N GLU A 84 3.47 -6.76 -13.68
CA GLU A 84 4.32 -5.57 -13.81
C GLU A 84 3.52 -4.27 -13.67
N VAL A 85 4.20 -3.20 -13.32
CA VAL A 85 3.61 -1.87 -13.22
C VAL A 85 3.69 -1.21 -14.60
N ASP A 86 2.54 -0.97 -15.20
CA ASP A 86 2.46 -0.11 -16.39
C ASP A 86 2.57 1.35 -15.94
N ILE A 87 3.75 1.93 -16.06
CA ILE A 87 3.93 3.37 -15.80
C ILE A 87 3.38 4.13 -17.01
N ILE A 88 2.17 4.62 -16.86
CA ILE A 88 1.59 5.52 -17.85
C ILE A 88 2.18 6.90 -17.59
N ASN A 89 3.07 7.36 -18.49
CA ASN A 89 3.52 8.74 -18.48
C ASN A 89 2.36 9.63 -18.96
N VAL A 90 1.58 10.14 -18.03
CA VAL A 90 0.56 11.15 -18.32
C VAL A 90 1.30 12.45 -18.57
N SER A 91 1.55 12.74 -19.86
CA SER A 91 2.26 13.97 -20.30
C SER A 91 1.40 15.22 -20.18
N ASP A 92 0.08 15.05 -20.08
CA ASP A 92 -0.84 16.17 -20.05
C ASP A 92 -1.06 16.62 -18.60
N SER A 93 -0.92 17.92 -18.36
CA SER A 93 -1.29 18.53 -17.10
C SER A 93 -2.78 18.31 -16.85
N ASN A 94 -3.10 17.51 -15.84
CA ASN A 94 -4.44 17.39 -15.32
C ASN A 94 -4.45 17.86 -13.87
N ASN A 95 -5.63 18.17 -13.36
CA ASN A 95 -5.78 18.70 -12.01
C ASN A 95 -5.17 17.76 -10.95
N GLY A 96 -5.30 16.42 -11.11
CA GLY A 96 -4.72 15.44 -10.19
C GLY A 96 -3.20 15.49 -10.15
N ARG A 97 -2.54 15.67 -11.31
CA ARG A 97 -1.09 15.86 -11.37
C ARG A 97 -0.64 17.12 -10.65
N ASP A 98 -1.35 18.21 -10.87
CA ASP A 98 -1.01 19.49 -10.23
C ASP A 98 -1.21 19.42 -8.72
N LEU A 99 -2.28 18.79 -8.26
CA LEU A 99 -2.51 18.49 -6.84
C LEU A 99 -1.37 17.63 -6.26
N TYR A 100 -0.99 16.55 -6.95
CA TYR A 100 0.11 15.71 -6.51
C TYR A 100 1.42 16.49 -6.37
N LEU A 101 1.79 17.28 -7.36
CA LEU A 101 3.03 18.05 -7.34
C LEU A 101 3.05 19.11 -6.23
N ASN A 102 1.92 19.75 -5.97
CA ASN A 102 1.84 20.80 -4.98
C ASN A 102 1.72 20.28 -3.54
N MET A 103 1.07 19.14 -3.32
CA MET A 103 0.72 18.68 -1.97
C MET A 103 1.42 17.40 -1.55
N CYS A 104 1.83 16.52 -2.48
CA CYS A 104 2.34 15.19 -2.18
C CYS A 104 3.82 15.01 -2.51
N ALA A 105 4.30 15.63 -3.59
CA ALA A 105 5.65 15.42 -4.14
C ALA A 105 6.77 15.83 -3.17
N ALA A 106 6.52 16.76 -2.25
CA ALA A 106 7.48 17.13 -1.22
C ALA A 106 7.96 15.91 -0.40
N CYS A 107 7.06 15.00 -0.08
CA CYS A 107 7.37 13.75 0.63
C CYS A 107 7.56 12.56 -0.32
N HIS A 108 6.68 12.40 -1.33
CA HIS A 108 6.65 11.22 -2.20
C HIS A 108 7.52 11.33 -3.45
N ASN A 109 8.26 12.41 -3.65
CA ASN A 109 8.99 12.79 -4.87
C ASN A 109 8.06 13.06 -6.07
N GLU A 110 8.54 13.84 -7.02
CA GLU A 110 7.81 14.15 -8.25
C GLU A 110 7.51 12.92 -9.11
N ASN A 111 8.38 11.91 -9.00
CA ASN A 111 8.27 10.64 -9.72
C ASN A 111 7.58 9.52 -8.92
N GLY A 112 7.02 9.82 -7.75
CA GLY A 112 6.31 8.83 -6.94
C GLY A 112 7.17 7.74 -6.29
N MET A 113 8.49 7.86 -6.27
CA MET A 113 9.40 6.83 -5.73
C MET A 113 9.55 6.86 -4.21
N GLY A 114 8.89 7.80 -3.53
CA GLY A 114 9.05 7.97 -2.09
C GLY A 114 10.43 8.51 -1.69
N LYS A 115 10.67 8.59 -0.39
CA LYS A 115 11.95 9.02 0.18
C LYS A 115 12.31 8.17 1.40
N PRO A 116 13.55 7.69 1.51
CA PRO A 116 14.02 6.98 2.71
C PRO A 116 13.75 7.78 3.99
N ASN A 117 13.27 7.10 5.02
CA ASN A 117 12.89 7.69 6.33
C ASN A 117 11.78 8.77 6.27
N VAL A 118 11.08 8.89 5.18
CA VAL A 118 9.97 9.84 5.00
C VAL A 118 8.71 9.12 4.54
N SER A 119 8.72 8.52 3.35
CA SER A 119 7.51 7.96 2.75
C SER A 119 7.82 6.77 1.84
N VAL A 120 6.86 5.87 1.69
CA VAL A 120 6.92 4.76 0.72
C VAL A 120 6.76 5.26 -0.72
N ALA A 121 7.21 4.44 -1.67
CA ALA A 121 6.91 4.65 -3.07
C ALA A 121 5.40 4.53 -3.34
N MET A 122 4.90 5.36 -4.24
CA MET A 122 3.54 5.26 -4.81
C MET A 122 3.53 4.32 -6.01
N ILE A 123 4.58 4.37 -6.84
CA ILE A 123 4.75 3.46 -7.97
C ILE A 123 4.88 2.01 -7.46
N GLY A 124 4.02 1.14 -7.98
CA GLY A 124 3.99 -0.26 -7.56
C GLY A 124 3.35 -0.52 -6.19
N ASN A 125 2.89 0.52 -5.52
CA ASN A 125 2.27 0.40 -4.20
C ASN A 125 0.98 -0.41 -4.26
N SER A 126 0.88 -1.43 -3.42
CA SER A 126 -0.26 -2.35 -3.37
C SER A 126 -1.58 -1.67 -3.01
N THR A 127 -1.55 -0.57 -2.24
CA THR A 127 -2.75 0.23 -1.91
C THR A 127 -3.23 1.03 -3.12
N VAL A 128 -2.28 1.61 -3.88
CA VAL A 128 -2.59 2.36 -5.12
C VAL A 128 -3.14 1.40 -6.19
N ARG A 129 -2.56 0.22 -6.31
CA ARG A 129 -2.96 -0.81 -7.30
C ARG A 129 -4.22 -1.58 -6.91
N ASN A 130 -4.77 -1.33 -5.72
CA ASN A 130 -5.96 -2.04 -5.28
C ASN A 130 -7.19 -1.54 -6.07
N PRO A 131 -7.97 -2.43 -6.72
CA PRO A 131 -9.20 -2.04 -7.42
C PRO A 131 -10.21 -1.30 -6.52
N ASP A 132 -10.24 -1.60 -5.23
CA ASP A 132 -10.96 -0.79 -4.25
C ASP A 132 -10.04 0.30 -3.70
N SER A 133 -10.22 1.53 -4.19
CA SER A 133 -9.41 2.69 -3.81
C SER A 133 -9.71 3.24 -2.39
N ARG A 134 -10.61 2.62 -1.64
CA ARG A 134 -11.04 3.10 -0.32
C ARG A 134 -9.86 3.35 0.62
N ASN A 135 -8.91 2.42 0.73
CA ASN A 135 -7.75 2.57 1.60
C ASN A 135 -6.84 3.74 1.17
N LEU A 136 -6.70 3.96 -0.12
CA LEU A 136 -5.97 5.10 -0.66
C LEU A 136 -6.70 6.41 -0.31
N ILE A 137 -7.99 6.47 -0.55
CA ILE A 137 -8.83 7.63 -0.21
C ILE A 137 -8.75 7.93 1.30
N MET A 138 -8.91 6.92 2.15
CA MET A 138 -8.83 7.10 3.61
C MET A 138 -7.45 7.56 4.07
N ALA A 139 -6.37 7.04 3.46
CA ALA A 139 -5.02 7.51 3.77
C ALA A 139 -4.82 9.00 3.41
N VAL A 140 -5.42 9.47 2.32
CA VAL A 140 -5.37 10.88 1.93
C VAL A 140 -6.25 11.73 2.86
N LEU A 141 -7.48 11.31 3.12
CA LEU A 141 -8.43 12.07 3.93
C LEU A 141 -7.98 12.22 5.39
N GLU A 142 -7.61 11.10 6.02
CA GLU A 142 -7.33 11.05 7.47
C GLU A 142 -5.83 11.14 7.81
N GLY A 143 -4.96 11.02 6.79
CA GLY A 143 -3.53 10.93 7.00
C GLY A 143 -3.10 9.62 7.67
N LEU A 144 -1.79 9.50 7.90
CA LEU A 144 -1.22 8.34 8.58
C LEU A 144 -0.30 8.81 9.72
N PRO A 145 -0.35 8.17 10.90
CA PRO A 145 0.54 8.53 12.00
C PRO A 145 1.99 8.16 11.66
N TRP A 146 2.92 8.79 12.36
CA TRP A 146 4.32 8.40 12.35
C TRP A 146 4.50 6.92 12.75
N GLN A 147 5.31 6.18 12.01
CA GLN A 147 5.49 4.73 12.19
C GLN A 147 6.97 4.34 12.23
N THR A 148 7.25 3.28 12.98
CA THR A 148 8.57 2.63 13.03
C THR A 148 8.43 1.17 12.71
N PHE A 149 9.40 0.64 11.98
CA PHE A 149 9.42 -0.75 11.54
C PHE A 149 10.68 -1.47 12.03
N PRO A 150 10.61 -2.78 12.34
CA PRO A 150 11.77 -3.55 12.78
C PRO A 150 12.92 -3.51 11.77
N GLY A 151 14.11 -3.11 12.22
CA GLY A 151 15.32 -3.10 11.41
C GLY A 151 15.34 -2.11 10.26
N TYR A 152 14.32 -1.29 10.11
CA TYR A 152 14.14 -0.38 9.00
C TYR A 152 13.97 1.07 9.44
N GLU A 153 13.84 1.90 8.44
CA GLU A 153 13.61 3.32 8.56
C GLU A 153 12.26 3.65 9.18
N ARG A 154 12.12 4.89 9.53
CA ARG A 154 10.89 5.47 10.07
C ARG A 154 10.12 6.09 8.93
N LEU A 155 8.81 5.94 8.93
CA LEU A 155 7.95 6.72 8.06
C LEU A 155 7.40 7.92 8.83
N GLN A 156 7.52 9.10 8.23
CA GLN A 156 6.96 10.32 8.80
C GLN A 156 5.43 10.27 8.76
N ALA A 157 4.80 11.06 9.63
CA ALA A 157 3.36 11.22 9.56
C ALA A 157 2.95 11.85 8.23
N MET A 158 1.97 11.24 7.56
CA MET A 158 1.29 11.85 6.42
C MET A 158 0.17 12.73 6.96
N PRO A 159 0.10 14.02 6.59
CA PRO A 159 -0.98 14.88 7.04
C PRO A 159 -2.33 14.43 6.47
N ALA A 160 -3.41 14.78 7.16
CA ALA A 160 -4.78 14.63 6.67
C ALA A 160 -5.11 15.79 5.72
N PHE A 161 -5.80 15.49 4.62
CA PHE A 161 -6.14 16.50 3.60
C PHE A 161 -7.65 16.75 3.48
N LYS A 162 -8.46 16.15 4.34
CA LYS A 162 -9.93 16.29 4.30
C LYS A 162 -10.46 17.74 4.43
N ASP A 163 -9.71 18.60 5.10
CA ASP A 163 -10.07 20.00 5.28
C ASP A 163 -9.40 20.91 4.24
N GLU A 164 -8.49 20.37 3.41
CA GLU A 164 -7.67 21.12 2.44
C GLU A 164 -8.06 20.86 0.99
N MET A 165 -8.71 19.72 0.71
CA MET A 165 -9.20 19.35 -0.61
C MET A 165 -10.68 18.98 -0.56
N ASN A 166 -11.43 19.39 -1.57
CA ASN A 166 -12.81 18.98 -1.73
C ASN A 166 -12.90 17.60 -2.43
N ASP A 167 -14.12 17.02 -2.47
CA ASP A 167 -14.35 15.68 -3.01
C ASP A 167 -13.89 15.52 -4.48
N THR A 168 -14.03 16.57 -5.28
CA THR A 168 -13.58 16.55 -6.69
C THR A 168 -12.07 16.52 -6.78
N GLU A 169 -11.37 17.31 -5.99
CA GLU A 169 -9.91 17.33 -5.94
C GLU A 169 -9.34 16.01 -5.42
N ILE A 170 -9.97 15.41 -4.41
CA ILE A 170 -9.61 14.06 -3.94
C ILE A 170 -9.80 13.03 -5.06
N ALA A 171 -10.91 13.08 -5.78
CA ALA A 171 -11.16 12.16 -6.89
C ALA A 171 -10.15 12.35 -8.04
N ASP A 172 -9.83 13.59 -8.40
CA ASP A 172 -8.82 13.90 -9.42
C ASP A 172 -7.44 13.39 -9.02
N LEU A 173 -7.05 13.59 -7.75
CA LEU A 173 -5.77 13.10 -7.21
C LEU A 173 -5.71 11.56 -7.24
N VAL A 174 -6.75 10.89 -6.73
CA VAL A 174 -6.80 9.41 -6.67
C VAL A 174 -6.80 8.78 -8.06
N ASN A 175 -7.46 9.42 -9.03
CA ASN A 175 -7.45 8.97 -10.43
C ASN A 175 -6.11 9.21 -11.15
N TYR A 176 -5.31 10.16 -10.66
CA TYR A 176 -3.96 10.40 -11.18
C TYR A 176 -2.96 9.37 -10.66
N LEU A 177 -3.11 8.90 -9.43
CA LEU A 177 -2.21 7.96 -8.77
C LEU A 177 -2.36 6.54 -9.31
#